data_5cf30950db1ab0696f0a3f1180842a69
#
_entry.id   5cf30950db1ab0696f0a3f1180842a69
#
_cell.length_a   1.000
_cell.length_b   1.000
_cell.length_c   1.000
_cell.angle_alpha   90.00
_cell.angle_beta   90.00
_cell.angle_gamma   90.00
#
_symmetry.space_group_name_H-M   'P 1'
#
loop_
_entity.id
_entity.type
_entity.pdbx_description
1 polymer ?
#
loop_
_entity_poly.entity_id
_entity_poly.type
_entity_poly.pdbx_seq_one_letter_code
_entity_poly.pdbx_strand_id
1 'polypeptide(L)'
;MINLRRFGLSLTALVLASCAQGAAQGRDQPIVIEHVTVLDGRGGAAIKDARVVVRGERIVSVTPAASPPPPRGAVLVDGRGKFLLPGFIDMHAHLLFPRCGQGDAPPRFDRALSEKALSAQLDFGITTVRSPATPTVEGLALRDDLNAGRVRGPHALASAELINDPSLTDTQLRQIVRDALPYRPDYFKVYSRLKPEQVAAVVDEAHRHHVPVIGHLQRTTWAEGARLGVDHLAHGVDWSADSLPADRRAAYLEATKTRRGFRSRIDWLEAFDPNGAEQTALIASLAEKQVSVDVTLMAYDGKFSPPDEGRYRRNPALDAFPELRDDWTRCDDATADWSPDDFRRWKAARPKLLDWVKRMSDGGVLLVSGTDLTNEWIAPGEGLHQEFELLSEAGLSPDRILRMTGANAAKALGRADIGVVEAGRRADLVLLSADPRQGIGATRSIVWVMQGGRIVAQGPPGAGR
;
A
#
# COMPACT_ATOMS: atom_id res chain seq x y z
N MET A 1 34.64 -67.10 -2.89
CA MET A 1 35.81 -66.23 -3.06
C MET A 1 35.33 -64.89 -3.49
N ILE A 2 35.40 -63.93 -2.57
CA ILE A 2 35.98 -62.57 -2.74
C ILE A 2 35.13 -61.65 -3.68
N ASN A 3 34.68 -60.47 -3.35
CA ASN A 3 35.06 -59.47 -2.33
C ASN A 3 33.95 -58.41 -2.16
N LEU A 4 33.82 -57.90 -0.95
CA LEU A 4 33.08 -56.70 -0.59
C LEU A 4 33.66 -55.47 -1.31
N ARG A 5 32.82 -54.56 -1.76
CA ARG A 5 33.16 -53.13 -1.72
C ARG A 5 31.98 -52.33 -1.15
N ARG A 6 32.19 -51.82 0.03
CA ARG A 6 31.48 -50.72 0.66
C ARG A 6 31.84 -49.43 -0.07
N PHE A 7 30.86 -48.61 -0.45
CA PHE A 7 30.96 -47.17 -0.65
C PHE A 7 29.62 -46.60 -0.17
N GLY A 8 29.59 -45.99 0.91
CA GLY A 8 29.78 -44.59 1.13
C GLY A 8 28.42 -43.90 1.15
N LEU A 9 27.54 -44.17 2.23
CA LEU A 9 26.48 -43.25 2.59
C LEU A 9 27.14 -42.10 3.35
N SER A 10 27.16 -40.92 2.76
CA SER A 10 27.58 -39.72 3.46
C SER A 10 26.74 -38.51 3.05
N LEU A 11 26.19 -37.83 4.02
CA LEU A 11 25.78 -36.43 4.05
C LEU A 11 24.68 -35.98 3.08
N THR A 12 23.43 -36.32 3.38
CA THR A 12 22.28 -35.50 2.94
C THR A 12 21.17 -35.42 4.02
N ALA A 13 21.53 -35.50 5.28
CA ALA A 13 20.56 -35.55 6.40
C ALA A 13 20.73 -34.38 7.38
N LEU A 14 21.23 -33.20 6.95
CA LEU A 14 21.44 -32.07 7.87
C LEU A 14 20.74 -30.77 7.46
N VAL A 15 19.80 -30.76 6.52
CA VAL A 15 19.09 -29.53 6.12
C VAL A 15 17.59 -29.56 6.48
N LEU A 16 17.03 -30.69 6.88
CA LEU A 16 15.59 -30.81 7.19
C LEU A 16 15.23 -30.65 8.68
N ALA A 17 16.19 -30.42 9.56
CA ALA A 17 15.93 -30.26 11.00
C ALA A 17 15.65 -28.79 11.42
N SER A 18 15.81 -27.79 10.54
CA SER A 18 15.63 -26.37 10.88
C SER A 18 14.18 -25.87 10.81
N CYS A 19 13.29 -26.58 10.14
CA CYS A 19 11.90 -26.10 9.94
C CYS A 19 10.93 -26.48 11.08
N ALA A 20 11.34 -27.37 12.00
CA ALA A 20 10.47 -27.79 13.11
C ALA A 20 10.69 -27.03 14.42
N GLN A 21 11.68 -26.13 14.50
CA GLN A 21 11.99 -25.37 15.73
C GLN A 21 11.26 -24.02 15.85
N GLY A 22 10.45 -23.64 14.87
CA GLY A 22 9.70 -22.37 14.91
C GLY A 22 8.48 -22.33 15.84
N ALA A 23 8.07 -23.45 16.43
CA ALA A 23 6.79 -23.56 17.15
C ALA A 23 6.86 -23.37 18.67
N ALA A 24 8.05 -23.13 19.27
CA ALA A 24 8.19 -23.04 20.72
C ALA A 24 9.15 -21.93 21.18
N GLN A 25 9.29 -20.82 20.43
CA GLN A 25 9.92 -19.64 21.01
C GLN A 25 8.98 -19.05 22.05
N GLY A 26 9.34 -19.16 23.32
CA GLY A 26 8.58 -18.54 24.41
C GLY A 26 8.43 -17.04 24.12
N ARG A 27 7.24 -16.48 24.34
CA ARG A 27 6.91 -15.06 24.05
C ARG A 27 7.87 -14.06 24.70
N ASP A 28 8.71 -14.48 25.64
CA ASP A 28 9.61 -13.64 26.41
C ASP A 28 11.09 -13.75 26.02
N GLN A 29 11.46 -14.66 25.10
CA GLN A 29 12.85 -14.79 24.67
C GLN A 29 13.24 -13.61 23.77
N PRO A 30 14.25 -12.79 24.14
CA PRO A 30 14.67 -11.66 23.32
C PRO A 30 15.26 -12.12 21.99
N ILE A 31 14.98 -11.40 20.92
CA ILE A 31 15.68 -11.48 19.64
C ILE A 31 16.59 -10.27 19.55
N VAL A 32 17.87 -10.51 19.24
CA VAL A 32 18.87 -9.45 19.11
C VAL A 32 19.46 -9.49 17.71
N ILE A 33 19.26 -8.42 16.97
CA ILE A 33 19.84 -8.23 15.64
C ILE A 33 21.09 -7.38 15.84
N GLU A 34 22.26 -7.96 15.52
CA GLU A 34 23.57 -7.33 15.76
C GLU A 34 24.22 -6.87 14.46
N HIS A 35 25.01 -5.80 14.57
CA HIS A 35 25.82 -5.26 13.47
C HIS A 35 25.00 -4.87 12.24
N VAL A 36 23.75 -4.48 12.41
CA VAL A 36 22.85 -4.12 11.33
C VAL A 36 22.91 -2.61 11.02
N THR A 37 22.68 -2.24 9.75
CA THR A 37 22.42 -0.84 9.41
C THR A 37 20.91 -0.59 9.52
N VAL A 38 20.50 0.29 10.42
CA VAL A 38 19.08 0.66 10.59
C VAL A 38 18.75 1.87 9.73
N LEU A 39 17.71 1.72 8.92
CA LEU A 39 17.00 2.78 8.22
C LEU A 39 15.67 2.97 8.95
N ASP A 40 15.58 4.02 9.76
CA ASP A 40 14.54 4.13 10.79
C ASP A 40 13.12 4.40 10.30
N GLY A 41 12.92 4.59 8.97
CA GLY A 41 11.61 4.89 8.37
C GLY A 41 11.28 6.39 8.30
N ARG A 42 12.16 7.27 8.81
CA ARG A 42 11.99 8.74 8.75
C ARG A 42 12.71 9.39 7.57
N GLY A 43 13.50 8.59 6.82
CA GLY A 43 14.31 9.11 5.70
C GLY A 43 15.50 9.96 6.14
N GLY A 44 16.05 9.66 7.31
CA GLY A 44 17.22 10.32 7.87
C GLY A 44 18.51 9.54 7.67
N ALA A 45 19.57 9.95 8.40
CA ALA A 45 20.84 9.25 8.40
C ALA A 45 20.69 7.83 8.95
N ALA A 46 21.32 6.86 8.27
CA ALA A 46 21.33 5.47 8.76
C ALA A 46 22.11 5.33 10.07
N ILE A 47 21.60 4.50 10.98
CA ILE A 47 22.33 4.10 12.17
C ILE A 47 23.15 2.88 11.80
N LYS A 48 24.44 3.08 11.59
CA LYS A 48 25.39 2.01 11.23
C LYS A 48 25.81 1.20 12.43
N ASP A 49 26.14 -0.08 12.21
CA ASP A 49 26.63 -1.00 13.24
C ASP A 49 25.75 -0.96 14.50
N ALA A 50 24.45 -1.09 14.31
CA ALA A 50 23.47 -1.04 15.38
C ALA A 50 23.17 -2.43 15.94
N ARG A 51 22.75 -2.44 17.22
CA ARG A 51 22.10 -3.56 17.88
C ARG A 51 20.64 -3.20 18.13
N VAL A 52 19.72 -4.05 17.64
CA VAL A 52 18.29 -3.91 17.87
C VAL A 52 17.82 -5.07 18.71
N VAL A 53 17.21 -4.77 19.86
CA VAL A 53 16.66 -5.77 20.78
C VAL A 53 15.15 -5.77 20.68
N VAL A 54 14.56 -6.94 20.40
CA VAL A 54 13.12 -7.17 20.38
C VAL A 54 12.76 -8.10 21.53
N ARG A 55 11.68 -7.78 22.26
CA ARG A 55 11.09 -8.67 23.26
C ARG A 55 9.57 -8.61 23.17
N GLY A 56 8.95 -9.80 23.08
CA GLY A 56 7.52 -9.85 22.77
C GLY A 56 7.24 -9.12 21.45
N GLU A 57 6.25 -8.26 21.44
CA GLU A 57 5.85 -7.53 20.25
C GLU A 57 6.56 -6.18 20.05
N ARG A 58 7.58 -5.85 20.86
CA ARG A 58 8.15 -4.50 20.86
C ARG A 58 9.67 -4.48 20.69
N ILE A 59 10.11 -3.41 20.06
CA ILE A 59 11.51 -3.00 20.03
C ILE A 59 11.85 -2.45 21.44
N VAL A 60 12.80 -3.06 22.12
CA VAL A 60 13.23 -2.64 23.47
C VAL A 60 14.30 -1.56 23.38
N SER A 61 15.26 -1.73 22.46
CA SER A 61 16.33 -0.76 22.26
C SER A 61 16.88 -0.79 20.84
N VAL A 62 17.42 0.35 20.42
CA VAL A 62 18.25 0.54 19.22
C VAL A 62 19.50 1.25 19.70
N THR A 63 20.64 0.58 19.71
CA THR A 63 21.91 1.07 20.29
C THR A 63 23.08 0.73 19.37
N PRO A 64 24.24 1.38 19.48
CA PRO A 64 25.46 0.89 18.83
C PRO A 64 25.79 -0.54 19.24
N ALA A 65 26.35 -1.36 18.35
CA ALA A 65 26.68 -2.76 18.61
C ALA A 65 27.75 -2.92 19.71
N ALA A 66 28.63 -1.92 19.91
CA ALA A 66 29.61 -1.86 20.96
C ALA A 66 29.02 -1.65 22.39
N SER A 67 27.68 -1.48 22.51
CA SER A 67 26.99 -1.37 23.80
C SER A 67 27.14 -2.65 24.65
N PRO A 68 26.70 -2.64 25.93
CA PRO A 68 26.79 -3.82 26.81
C PRO A 68 26.29 -5.11 26.14
N PRO A 69 26.78 -6.30 26.55
CA PRO A 69 26.44 -7.56 25.87
C PRO A 69 24.95 -7.80 25.82
N PRO A 70 24.48 -8.59 24.81
CA PRO A 70 23.06 -8.90 24.66
C PRO A 70 22.50 -9.62 25.90
N PRO A 71 21.17 -9.52 26.12
CA PRO A 71 20.52 -10.22 27.24
C PRO A 71 20.81 -11.73 27.19
N ARG A 72 21.02 -12.34 28.37
CA ARG A 72 21.23 -13.79 28.44
C ARG A 72 20.06 -14.55 27.87
N GLY A 73 20.34 -15.61 27.07
CA GLY A 73 19.34 -16.44 26.44
C GLY A 73 18.69 -15.82 25.22
N ALA A 74 19.18 -14.69 24.71
CA ALA A 74 18.66 -14.08 23.47
C ALA A 74 18.98 -14.95 22.24
N VAL A 75 18.07 -14.92 21.27
CA VAL A 75 18.33 -15.40 19.90
C VAL A 75 19.10 -14.31 19.17
N LEU A 76 20.31 -14.65 18.71
CA LEU A 76 21.16 -13.71 17.98
C LEU A 76 20.94 -13.83 16.48
N VAL A 77 20.76 -12.70 15.82
CA VAL A 77 20.64 -12.57 14.37
C VAL A 77 21.80 -11.72 13.85
N ASP A 78 22.60 -12.27 12.96
CA ASP A 78 23.70 -11.53 12.33
C ASP A 78 23.16 -10.57 11.24
N GLY A 79 23.30 -9.28 11.51
CA GLY A 79 22.89 -8.18 10.63
C GLY A 79 24.01 -7.59 9.77
N ARG A 80 25.24 -8.16 9.80
CA ARG A 80 26.37 -7.62 9.03
C ARG A 80 26.04 -7.55 7.54
N GLY A 81 26.27 -6.37 6.97
CA GLY A 81 25.96 -6.10 5.56
C GLY A 81 24.48 -6.05 5.23
N LYS A 82 23.59 -6.07 6.23
CA LYS A 82 22.14 -6.04 6.05
C LYS A 82 21.54 -4.72 6.55
N PHE A 83 20.31 -4.46 6.10
CA PHE A 83 19.57 -3.22 6.36
C PHE A 83 18.24 -3.56 7.01
N LEU A 84 18.00 -2.99 8.18
CA LEU A 84 16.77 -3.16 8.94
C LEU A 84 15.88 -1.94 8.79
N LEU A 85 14.65 -2.17 8.35
CA LEU A 85 13.62 -1.16 8.16
C LEU A 85 12.37 -1.50 8.96
N PRO A 86 11.47 -0.52 9.21
CA PRO A 86 10.11 -0.87 9.61
C PRO A 86 9.44 -1.68 8.50
N GLY A 87 8.52 -2.55 8.86
CA GLY A 87 7.66 -3.23 7.88
C GLY A 87 6.92 -2.21 7.01
N PHE A 88 6.80 -2.51 5.74
CA PHE A 88 6.15 -1.63 4.78
C PHE A 88 4.66 -1.51 5.07
N ILE A 89 4.10 -0.33 4.79
CA ILE A 89 2.68 -0.02 4.97
C ILE A 89 2.09 0.30 3.60
N ASP A 90 1.10 -0.49 3.16
CA ASP A 90 0.30 -0.20 1.97
C ASP A 90 -0.95 0.57 2.40
N MET A 91 -0.99 1.86 2.04
CA MET A 91 -2.06 2.78 2.48
C MET A 91 -3.32 2.71 1.62
N HIS A 92 -3.33 1.84 0.59
CA HIS A 92 -4.50 1.62 -0.26
C HIS A 92 -4.48 0.21 -0.83
N ALA A 93 -5.02 -0.75 -0.09
CA ALA A 93 -5.15 -2.14 -0.54
C ALA A 93 -6.49 -2.72 -0.06
N HIS A 94 -7.36 -3.08 -0.98
CA HIS A 94 -8.66 -3.65 -0.64
C HIS A 94 -8.49 -5.06 -0.03
N LEU A 95 -9.22 -5.35 1.05
CA LEU A 95 -9.11 -6.63 1.76
C LEU A 95 -9.81 -7.77 1.03
N LEU A 96 -10.95 -7.49 0.40
CA LEU A 96 -11.75 -8.51 -0.26
C LEU A 96 -11.62 -8.40 -1.77
N PHE A 97 -11.26 -9.53 -2.39
CA PHE A 97 -11.09 -9.65 -3.82
C PHE A 97 -12.40 -10.05 -4.48
N PRO A 98 -12.93 -9.22 -5.39
CA PRO A 98 -14.07 -9.59 -6.20
C PRO A 98 -13.64 -10.65 -7.22
N ARG A 99 -14.52 -11.60 -7.51
CA ARG A 99 -14.42 -12.51 -8.64
C ARG A 99 -15.51 -12.16 -9.65
N CYS A 100 -15.19 -12.23 -10.92
CA CYS A 100 -16.18 -12.11 -11.97
C CYS A 100 -17.33 -13.10 -11.76
N GLY A 101 -18.56 -12.65 -11.99
CA GLY A 101 -19.69 -13.56 -12.17
C GLY A 101 -19.49 -14.44 -13.40
N GLN A 102 -20.13 -15.62 -13.42
CA GLN A 102 -20.23 -16.45 -14.61
C GLN A 102 -21.55 -16.13 -15.32
N GLY A 103 -21.52 -15.80 -16.60
CA GLY A 103 -22.68 -15.32 -17.33
C GLY A 103 -23.21 -14.02 -16.74
N ASP A 104 -24.51 -13.95 -16.45
CA ASP A 104 -25.18 -12.77 -15.89
C ASP A 104 -25.10 -12.67 -14.36
N ALA A 105 -24.37 -13.58 -13.69
CA ALA A 105 -24.22 -13.54 -12.24
C ALA A 105 -23.40 -12.31 -11.80
N PRO A 106 -23.80 -11.61 -10.72
CA PRO A 106 -23.05 -10.47 -10.22
C PRO A 106 -21.67 -10.91 -9.68
N PRO A 107 -20.67 -10.00 -9.65
CA PRO A 107 -19.41 -10.25 -8.97
C PRO A 107 -19.66 -10.61 -7.50
N ARG A 108 -18.85 -11.50 -6.97
CA ARG A 108 -18.88 -11.91 -5.56
C ARG A 108 -17.49 -11.85 -4.95
N PHE A 109 -17.40 -11.56 -3.67
CA PHE A 109 -16.13 -11.59 -2.98
C PHE A 109 -15.69 -13.04 -2.71
N ASP A 110 -14.40 -13.31 -2.94
CA ASP A 110 -13.78 -14.60 -2.69
C ASP A 110 -12.88 -14.50 -1.45
N ARG A 111 -13.38 -15.04 -0.34
CA ARG A 111 -12.66 -14.99 0.95
C ARG A 111 -11.33 -15.77 0.88
N ALA A 112 -11.30 -16.93 0.24
CA ALA A 112 -10.10 -17.76 0.16
C ALA A 112 -9.00 -17.09 -0.69
N LEU A 113 -9.37 -16.50 -1.84
CA LEU A 113 -8.46 -15.72 -2.65
C LEU A 113 -7.94 -14.48 -1.90
N SER A 114 -8.80 -13.81 -1.15
CA SER A 114 -8.45 -12.65 -0.32
C SER A 114 -7.41 -13.02 0.75
N GLU A 115 -7.62 -14.10 1.48
CA GLU A 115 -6.68 -14.59 2.49
C GLU A 115 -5.34 -15.01 1.88
N LYS A 116 -5.35 -15.67 0.71
CA LYS A 116 -4.16 -16.04 -0.06
C LYS A 116 -3.36 -14.79 -0.47
N ALA A 117 -4.03 -13.77 -1.01
CA ALA A 117 -3.42 -12.53 -1.44
C ALA A 117 -2.86 -11.71 -0.25
N LEU A 118 -3.60 -11.61 0.85
CA LEU A 118 -3.15 -10.96 2.07
C LEU A 118 -1.95 -11.68 2.70
N SER A 119 -1.97 -13.02 2.71
CA SER A 119 -0.83 -13.82 3.17
C SER A 119 0.43 -13.56 2.34
N ALA A 120 0.30 -13.45 1.02
CA ALA A 120 1.42 -13.16 0.13
C ALA A 120 2.05 -11.78 0.39
N GLN A 121 1.27 -10.77 0.81
CA GLN A 121 1.81 -9.46 1.11
C GLN A 121 2.88 -9.48 2.21
N LEU A 122 2.76 -10.36 3.21
CA LEU A 122 3.80 -10.53 4.22
C LEU A 122 5.13 -10.97 3.62
N ASP A 123 5.12 -11.84 2.60
CA ASP A 123 6.33 -12.33 1.96
C ASP A 123 7.09 -11.21 1.22
N PHE A 124 6.40 -10.12 0.90
CA PHE A 124 6.95 -8.90 0.30
C PHE A 124 7.18 -7.75 1.32
N GLY A 125 7.21 -8.06 2.61
CA GLY A 125 7.55 -7.09 3.66
C GLY A 125 6.42 -6.16 4.10
N ILE A 126 5.20 -6.34 3.59
CA ILE A 126 4.06 -5.51 3.95
C ILE A 126 3.45 -6.04 5.25
N THR A 127 3.59 -5.28 6.32
CA THR A 127 3.12 -5.67 7.67
C THR A 127 1.83 -4.99 8.09
N THR A 128 1.44 -3.94 7.37
CA THR A 128 0.19 -3.20 7.63
C THR A 128 -0.44 -2.76 6.31
N VAL A 129 -1.78 -2.86 6.23
CA VAL A 129 -2.56 -2.37 5.09
C VAL A 129 -3.71 -1.49 5.56
N ARG A 130 -4.08 -0.51 4.75
CA ARG A 130 -5.31 0.25 4.89
C ARG A 130 -6.25 -0.07 3.73
N SER A 131 -7.44 -0.60 4.05
CA SER A 131 -8.49 -0.84 3.06
C SER A 131 -9.48 0.32 3.03
N PRO A 132 -9.49 1.12 1.96
CA PRO A 132 -10.31 2.33 1.90
C PRO A 132 -11.78 2.07 1.55
N ALA A 133 -12.13 0.86 1.17
CA ALA A 133 -13.51 0.42 0.99
C ALA A 133 -13.60 -1.10 1.13
N THR A 134 -14.59 -1.57 1.90
CA THR A 134 -14.88 -3.00 1.99
C THR A 134 -16.35 -3.19 2.33
N PRO A 135 -17.00 -4.31 1.93
CA PRO A 135 -18.31 -4.68 2.47
C PRO A 135 -18.29 -4.65 3.99
N THR A 136 -19.23 -3.92 4.58
CA THR A 136 -19.16 -3.56 6.01
C THR A 136 -19.07 -4.78 6.90
N VAL A 137 -19.87 -5.81 6.67
CA VAL A 137 -19.91 -6.99 7.55
C VAL A 137 -18.70 -7.90 7.30
N GLU A 138 -18.53 -8.36 6.06
CA GLU A 138 -17.52 -9.36 5.70
C GLU A 138 -16.09 -8.79 5.76
N GLY A 139 -15.92 -7.56 5.29
CA GLY A 139 -14.61 -6.93 5.25
C GLY A 139 -14.09 -6.53 6.62
N LEU A 140 -14.94 -5.97 7.48
CA LEU A 140 -14.56 -5.64 8.86
C LEU A 140 -14.34 -6.91 9.70
N ALA A 141 -15.08 -7.99 9.42
CA ALA A 141 -14.81 -9.29 10.04
C ALA A 141 -13.43 -9.84 9.60
N LEU A 142 -13.07 -9.73 8.31
CA LEU A 142 -11.74 -10.14 7.84
C LEU A 142 -10.64 -9.29 8.48
N ARG A 143 -10.81 -7.96 8.60
CA ARG A 143 -9.89 -7.10 9.33
C ARG A 143 -9.68 -7.59 10.77
N ASP A 144 -10.75 -7.91 11.47
CA ASP A 144 -10.69 -8.39 12.86
C ASP A 144 -9.99 -9.77 12.94
N ASP A 145 -10.17 -10.65 11.95
CA ASP A 145 -9.47 -11.92 11.85
C ASP A 145 -7.95 -11.75 11.64
N LEU A 146 -7.56 -10.84 10.77
CA LEU A 146 -6.15 -10.48 10.53
C LEU A 146 -5.50 -9.92 11.81
N ASN A 147 -6.15 -8.94 12.43
CA ASN A 147 -5.62 -8.27 13.62
C ASN A 147 -5.57 -9.19 14.85
N ALA A 148 -6.42 -10.21 14.89
CA ALA A 148 -6.38 -11.24 15.93
C ALA A 148 -5.43 -12.41 15.60
N GLY A 149 -4.79 -12.41 14.43
CA GLY A 149 -3.90 -13.48 13.97
C GLY A 149 -4.63 -14.80 13.65
N ARG A 150 -5.95 -14.78 13.44
CA ARG A 150 -6.72 -15.94 12.98
C ARG A 150 -6.49 -16.21 11.50
N VAL A 151 -6.21 -15.19 10.75
CA VAL A 151 -5.80 -15.25 9.34
C VAL A 151 -4.37 -14.71 9.22
N ARG A 152 -3.53 -15.40 8.45
CA ARG A 152 -2.17 -14.93 8.15
C ARG A 152 -2.23 -13.78 7.16
N GLY A 153 -1.72 -12.63 7.54
CA GLY A 153 -1.67 -11.43 6.70
C GLY A 153 -1.16 -10.21 7.47
N PRO A 154 -1.07 -9.05 6.81
CA PRO A 154 -0.73 -7.79 7.46
C PRO A 154 -1.77 -7.39 8.51
N HIS A 155 -1.39 -6.57 9.48
CA HIS A 155 -2.38 -5.83 10.26
C HIS A 155 -3.20 -4.95 9.34
N ALA A 156 -4.50 -4.89 9.57
CA ALA A 156 -5.42 -4.18 8.71
C ALA A 156 -6.17 -3.08 9.44
N LEU A 157 -6.33 -1.94 8.77
CA LEU A 157 -7.33 -0.92 9.06
C LEU A 157 -8.28 -0.84 7.87
N ALA A 158 -9.57 -0.71 8.11
CA ALA A 158 -10.55 -0.77 7.04
C ALA A 158 -11.70 0.23 7.22
N SER A 159 -12.15 0.83 6.09
CA SER A 159 -13.40 1.56 6.07
C SER A 159 -14.59 0.59 5.97
N ALA A 160 -15.77 1.10 6.26
CA ALA A 160 -17.01 0.48 5.84
C ALA A 160 -17.19 0.58 4.31
N GLU A 161 -18.35 0.15 3.82
CA GLU A 161 -18.72 0.27 2.41
C GLU A 161 -18.64 1.73 1.93
N LEU A 162 -18.24 1.93 0.67
CA LEU A 162 -18.09 3.25 0.09
C LEU A 162 -19.46 3.96 -0.08
N ILE A 163 -19.47 5.26 0.17
CA ILE A 163 -20.66 6.12 0.05
C ILE A 163 -20.57 6.89 -1.26
N ASN A 164 -21.46 6.60 -2.23
CA ASN A 164 -21.38 7.16 -3.60
C ASN A 164 -22.74 7.45 -4.26
N ASP A 165 -23.86 7.39 -3.53
CA ASP A 165 -25.16 7.64 -4.12
C ASP A 165 -25.55 9.13 -4.03
N PRO A 166 -25.54 9.87 -5.17
CA PRO A 166 -25.85 11.29 -5.18
C PRO A 166 -27.36 11.59 -5.05
N SER A 167 -28.22 10.59 -5.00
CA SER A 167 -29.67 10.74 -4.78
C SER A 167 -30.02 10.83 -3.29
N LEU A 168 -29.09 10.42 -2.41
CA LEU A 168 -29.32 10.43 -0.96
C LEU A 168 -29.31 11.86 -0.39
N THR A 169 -30.22 12.09 0.55
CA THR A 169 -30.26 13.31 1.36
C THR A 169 -29.18 13.30 2.45
N ASP A 170 -28.84 14.47 2.97
CA ASP A 170 -27.89 14.60 4.09
C ASP A 170 -28.31 13.75 5.30
N THR A 171 -29.61 13.69 5.60
CA THR A 171 -30.13 12.85 6.70
C THR A 171 -29.86 11.37 6.47
N GLN A 172 -30.06 10.88 5.25
CA GLN A 172 -29.78 9.48 4.88
C GLN A 172 -28.28 9.18 4.92
N LEU A 173 -27.44 10.09 4.42
CA LEU A 173 -25.98 9.95 4.47
C LEU A 173 -25.46 9.87 5.91
N ARG A 174 -25.95 10.74 6.79
CA ARG A 174 -25.63 10.69 8.23
C ARG A 174 -26.11 9.37 8.86
N GLN A 175 -27.26 8.85 8.41
CA GLN A 175 -27.80 7.59 8.93
C GLN A 175 -26.90 6.40 8.50
N ILE A 176 -26.41 6.37 7.25
CA ILE A 176 -25.44 5.37 6.78
C ILE A 176 -24.20 5.33 7.67
N VAL A 177 -23.66 6.49 8.02
CA VAL A 177 -22.53 6.57 8.95
C VAL A 177 -22.88 5.93 10.28
N ARG A 178 -24.00 6.31 10.89
CA ARG A 178 -24.44 5.76 12.19
C ARG A 178 -24.68 4.25 12.17
N ASP A 179 -25.26 3.74 11.09
CA ASP A 179 -25.57 2.33 10.93
C ASP A 179 -24.31 1.45 10.80
N ALA A 180 -23.20 2.02 10.33
CA ALA A 180 -21.93 1.31 10.24
C ALA A 180 -21.10 1.34 11.55
N LEU A 181 -21.35 2.29 12.47
CA LEU A 181 -20.58 2.42 13.72
C LEU A 181 -20.53 1.17 14.61
N PRO A 182 -21.59 0.35 14.74
CA PRO A 182 -21.53 -0.89 15.51
C PRO A 182 -20.45 -1.88 15.05
N TYR A 183 -20.07 -1.82 13.77
CA TYR A 183 -19.00 -2.63 13.18
C TYR A 183 -17.60 -2.03 13.39
N ARG A 184 -17.51 -0.84 14.01
CA ARG A 184 -16.25 -0.15 14.35
C ARG A 184 -15.32 0.03 13.13
N PRO A 185 -15.79 0.67 12.05
CA PRO A 185 -14.90 0.99 10.93
C PRO A 185 -13.79 1.94 11.39
N ASP A 186 -12.58 1.78 10.85
CA ASP A 186 -11.46 2.69 11.11
C ASP A 186 -11.59 4.00 10.31
N TYR A 187 -12.36 3.96 9.22
CA TYR A 187 -12.59 5.08 8.29
C TYR A 187 -13.98 5.02 7.68
N PHE A 188 -14.44 6.15 7.15
CA PHE A 188 -15.49 6.20 6.12
C PHE A 188 -14.89 6.59 4.77
N LYS A 189 -15.46 6.08 3.67
CA LYS A 189 -15.04 6.41 2.30
C LYS A 189 -16.16 7.12 1.57
N VAL A 190 -15.91 8.37 1.16
CA VAL A 190 -16.74 9.10 0.21
C VAL A 190 -16.17 8.96 -1.20
N TYR A 191 -17.04 8.94 -2.21
CA TYR A 191 -16.62 8.62 -3.57
C TYR A 191 -17.07 9.67 -4.60
N SER A 192 -16.73 9.45 -5.85
CA SER A 192 -16.64 10.41 -6.95
C SER A 192 -17.92 11.17 -7.32
N ARG A 193 -19.12 10.65 -6.99
CA ARG A 193 -20.40 11.22 -7.41
C ARG A 193 -21.03 12.19 -6.41
N LEU A 194 -20.51 12.23 -5.18
CA LEU A 194 -21.06 13.07 -4.14
C LEU A 194 -20.73 14.55 -4.36
N LYS A 195 -21.71 15.40 -4.09
CA LYS A 195 -21.58 16.86 -4.11
C LYS A 195 -20.92 17.37 -2.81
N PRO A 196 -20.38 18.60 -2.80
CA PRO A 196 -19.74 19.17 -1.61
C PRO A 196 -20.60 19.11 -0.35
N GLU A 197 -21.90 19.44 -0.44
CA GLU A 197 -22.82 19.37 0.71
C GLU A 197 -23.00 17.95 1.24
N GLN A 198 -23.04 16.96 0.36
CA GLN A 198 -23.14 15.54 0.72
C GLN A 198 -21.86 15.03 1.40
N VAL A 199 -20.69 15.41 0.85
CA VAL A 199 -19.39 15.12 1.49
C VAL A 199 -19.33 15.75 2.88
N ALA A 200 -19.78 17.02 3.03
CA ALA A 200 -19.83 17.68 4.32
C ALA A 200 -20.71 16.94 5.34
N ALA A 201 -21.88 16.43 4.91
CA ALA A 201 -22.76 15.67 5.78
C ALA A 201 -22.11 14.39 6.33
N VAL A 202 -21.36 13.65 5.48
CA VAL A 202 -20.64 12.44 5.89
C VAL A 202 -19.48 12.80 6.82
N VAL A 203 -18.65 13.79 6.45
CA VAL A 203 -17.49 14.24 7.26
C VAL A 203 -17.94 14.69 8.65
N ASP A 204 -18.93 15.56 8.72
CA ASP A 204 -19.49 16.04 9.96
C ASP A 204 -19.94 14.90 10.90
N GLU A 205 -20.69 13.93 10.36
CA GLU A 205 -21.20 12.82 11.15
C GLU A 205 -20.08 11.89 11.59
N ALA A 206 -19.16 11.53 10.69
CA ALA A 206 -18.01 10.69 11.00
C ALA A 206 -17.12 11.31 12.09
N HIS A 207 -16.82 12.62 11.98
CA HIS A 207 -15.99 13.33 12.95
C HIS A 207 -16.63 13.46 14.33
N ARG A 208 -17.97 13.54 14.44
CA ARG A 208 -18.66 13.44 15.74
C ARG A 208 -18.36 12.15 16.49
N HIS A 209 -18.03 11.10 15.75
CA HIS A 209 -17.66 9.79 16.27
C HIS A 209 -16.15 9.53 16.22
N HIS A 210 -15.34 10.55 15.94
CA HIS A 210 -13.87 10.47 15.84
C HIS A 210 -13.38 9.48 14.79
N VAL A 211 -14.15 9.27 13.71
CA VAL A 211 -13.77 8.40 12.59
C VAL A 211 -13.36 9.29 11.42
N PRO A 212 -12.12 9.16 10.89
CA PRO A 212 -11.66 9.95 9.75
C PRO A 212 -12.29 9.51 8.43
N VAL A 213 -12.24 10.40 7.43
CA VAL A 213 -12.86 10.21 6.13
C VAL A 213 -11.81 10.20 5.01
N ILE A 214 -11.90 9.20 4.13
CA ILE A 214 -11.12 9.08 2.91
C ILE A 214 -11.97 9.54 1.72
N GLY A 215 -11.44 10.41 0.88
CA GLY A 215 -12.10 10.92 -0.31
C GLY A 215 -11.47 10.41 -1.62
N HIS A 216 -12.21 9.62 -2.41
CA HIS A 216 -11.95 9.49 -3.84
C HIS A 216 -12.87 10.49 -4.55
N LEU A 217 -12.47 11.73 -4.57
CA LEU A 217 -13.29 12.84 -4.99
C LEU A 217 -13.16 13.09 -6.50
N GLN A 218 -14.24 13.55 -7.12
CA GLN A 218 -14.26 14.00 -8.51
C GLN A 218 -15.30 15.12 -8.72
N ARG A 219 -16.54 14.91 -8.30
CA ARG A 219 -17.57 15.95 -8.35
C ARG A 219 -17.34 17.04 -7.30
N THR A 220 -16.88 16.67 -6.14
CA THR A 220 -16.28 17.55 -5.15
C THR A 220 -14.79 17.59 -5.47
N THR A 221 -14.20 18.77 -5.60
CA THR A 221 -12.75 18.92 -5.84
C THR A 221 -11.94 18.59 -4.60
N TRP A 222 -10.64 18.32 -4.76
CA TRP A 222 -9.74 18.14 -3.62
C TRP A 222 -9.65 19.40 -2.75
N ALA A 223 -9.66 20.59 -3.36
CA ALA A 223 -9.67 21.84 -2.62
C ALA A 223 -10.91 21.99 -1.73
N GLU A 224 -12.08 21.64 -2.27
CA GLU A 224 -13.33 21.61 -1.49
C GLU A 224 -13.29 20.54 -0.41
N GLY A 225 -12.87 19.32 -0.74
CA GLY A 225 -12.73 18.22 0.21
C GLY A 225 -11.84 18.57 1.40
N ALA A 226 -10.68 19.16 1.14
CA ALA A 226 -9.76 19.64 2.18
C ALA A 226 -10.37 20.76 3.05
N ARG A 227 -11.19 21.63 2.45
CA ARG A 227 -11.92 22.69 3.20
C ARG A 227 -13.04 22.10 4.04
N LEU A 228 -13.69 21.04 3.57
CA LEU A 228 -14.79 20.36 4.27
C LEU A 228 -14.30 19.38 5.35
N GLY A 229 -12.99 19.17 5.49
CA GLY A 229 -12.42 18.34 6.52
C GLY A 229 -12.19 16.89 6.12
N VAL A 230 -12.12 16.56 4.82
CA VAL A 230 -11.67 15.23 4.39
C VAL A 230 -10.22 15.04 4.83
N ASP A 231 -9.94 13.93 5.55
CA ASP A 231 -8.64 13.68 6.19
C ASP A 231 -7.61 13.09 5.22
N HIS A 232 -8.08 12.30 4.26
CA HIS A 232 -7.23 11.57 3.31
C HIS A 232 -7.80 11.66 1.91
N LEU A 233 -6.95 11.87 0.91
CA LEU A 233 -7.31 11.88 -0.51
C LEU A 233 -6.67 10.70 -1.22
N ALA A 234 -7.44 10.06 -2.09
CA ALA A 234 -7.03 8.84 -2.79
C ALA A 234 -6.56 9.12 -4.22
N HIS A 235 -5.59 8.29 -4.67
CA HIS A 235 -5.13 8.15 -6.06
C HIS A 235 -4.28 9.27 -6.64
N GLY A 236 -3.69 10.11 -5.80
CA GLY A 236 -2.67 11.08 -6.23
C GLY A 236 -3.13 12.13 -7.25
N VAL A 237 -4.38 12.13 -7.70
CA VAL A 237 -4.91 13.05 -8.72
C VAL A 237 -6.36 13.45 -8.43
N ASP A 238 -6.63 14.75 -8.53
CA ASP A 238 -7.99 15.30 -8.53
C ASP A 238 -8.57 15.27 -9.96
N TRP A 239 -9.34 14.23 -10.27
CA TRP A 239 -9.97 14.06 -11.59
C TRP A 239 -11.16 14.99 -11.83
N SER A 240 -11.38 16.01 -11.03
CA SER A 240 -12.47 16.97 -11.23
C SER A 240 -12.25 17.81 -12.49
N ALA A 241 -13.31 18.06 -13.25
CA ALA A 241 -13.26 19.03 -14.33
C ALA A 241 -12.96 20.45 -13.81
N ASP A 242 -13.39 20.75 -12.58
CA ASP A 242 -13.21 22.05 -11.98
C ASP A 242 -11.76 22.33 -11.54
N SER A 243 -10.91 21.30 -11.50
CA SER A 243 -9.48 21.41 -11.26
C SER A 243 -8.66 21.68 -12.54
N LEU A 244 -9.32 21.74 -13.71
CA LEU A 244 -8.67 22.08 -14.97
C LEU A 244 -8.63 23.60 -15.21
N PRO A 245 -7.61 24.10 -15.90
CA PRO A 245 -7.57 25.49 -16.35
C PRO A 245 -8.87 25.88 -17.06
N ALA A 246 -9.39 27.07 -16.77
CA ALA A 246 -10.71 27.51 -17.23
C ALA A 246 -10.84 27.50 -18.78
N ASP A 247 -9.76 27.83 -19.48
CA ASP A 247 -9.68 27.82 -20.94
C ASP A 247 -9.76 26.42 -21.56
N ARG A 248 -9.37 25.37 -20.81
CA ARG A 248 -9.36 23.96 -21.28
C ARG A 248 -10.56 23.18 -20.79
N ARG A 249 -11.21 23.61 -19.70
CA ARG A 249 -12.35 22.93 -19.05
C ARG A 249 -13.51 22.69 -20.01
N ALA A 250 -13.91 23.71 -20.78
CA ALA A 250 -15.03 23.60 -21.72
C ALA A 250 -14.78 22.54 -22.81
N ALA A 251 -13.57 22.51 -23.37
CA ALA A 251 -13.20 21.50 -24.36
C ALA A 251 -13.17 20.08 -23.77
N TYR A 252 -12.65 19.93 -22.55
CA TYR A 252 -12.69 18.65 -21.83
C TYR A 252 -14.12 18.16 -21.62
N LEU A 253 -15.02 19.00 -21.10
CA LEU A 253 -16.42 18.64 -20.85
C LEU A 253 -17.16 18.27 -22.15
N GLU A 254 -16.84 18.93 -23.27
CA GLU A 254 -17.41 18.57 -24.57
C GLU A 254 -16.90 17.19 -25.04
N ALA A 255 -15.61 16.91 -24.91
CA ALA A 255 -15.02 15.63 -25.28
C ALA A 255 -15.61 14.46 -24.46
N THR A 256 -15.90 14.66 -23.17
CA THR A 256 -16.47 13.62 -22.30
C THR A 256 -17.91 13.23 -22.62
N LYS A 257 -18.63 14.02 -23.42
CA LYS A 257 -19.98 13.64 -23.89
C LYS A 257 -19.95 12.41 -24.81
N THR A 258 -18.90 12.23 -25.55
CA THR A 258 -18.74 11.14 -26.52
C THR A 258 -17.71 10.10 -26.07
N ARG A 259 -16.69 10.49 -25.32
CA ARG A 259 -15.66 9.60 -24.78
C ARG A 259 -16.03 9.16 -23.36
N ARG A 260 -16.42 7.91 -23.22
CA ARG A 260 -16.81 7.32 -21.93
C ARG A 260 -15.68 6.50 -21.33
N GLY A 261 -15.83 6.17 -20.04
CA GLY A 261 -14.90 5.31 -19.33
C GLY A 261 -13.54 5.97 -19.11
N PHE A 262 -12.51 5.15 -19.08
CA PHE A 262 -11.15 5.59 -18.71
C PHE A 262 -10.46 6.45 -19.78
N ARG A 263 -10.97 6.52 -21.04
CA ARG A 263 -10.46 7.45 -22.04
C ARG A 263 -10.57 8.90 -21.60
N SER A 264 -11.59 9.25 -20.83
CA SER A 264 -11.75 10.61 -20.29
C SER A 264 -10.58 11.00 -19.37
N ARG A 265 -9.85 10.03 -18.80
CA ARG A 265 -8.66 10.30 -17.98
C ARG A 265 -7.49 10.80 -18.83
N ILE A 266 -7.36 10.31 -20.05
CA ILE A 266 -6.36 10.82 -21.01
C ILE A 266 -6.68 12.28 -21.34
N ASP A 267 -7.91 12.58 -21.72
CA ASP A 267 -8.35 13.94 -22.08
C ASP A 267 -8.15 14.90 -20.90
N TRP A 268 -8.46 14.45 -19.67
CA TRP A 268 -8.24 15.24 -18.47
C TRP A 268 -6.76 15.54 -18.25
N LEU A 269 -5.91 14.52 -18.34
CA LEU A 269 -4.48 14.65 -18.10
C LEU A 269 -3.78 15.52 -19.18
N GLU A 270 -4.25 15.44 -20.44
CA GLU A 270 -3.79 16.34 -21.51
C GLU A 270 -4.14 17.80 -21.21
N ALA A 271 -5.35 18.04 -20.68
CA ALA A 271 -5.81 19.38 -20.30
C ALA A 271 -5.16 19.90 -19.01
N PHE A 272 -4.74 19.00 -18.10
CA PHE A 272 -4.19 19.34 -16.79
C PHE A 272 -2.89 20.12 -16.91
N ASP A 273 -2.72 21.12 -16.05
CA ASP A 273 -1.48 21.88 -15.89
C ASP A 273 -0.95 21.75 -14.46
N PRO A 274 0.03 20.89 -14.21
CA PRO A 274 0.58 20.72 -12.86
C PRO A 274 1.29 21.97 -12.32
N ASN A 275 1.60 22.95 -13.18
CA ASN A 275 2.29 24.20 -12.84
C ASN A 275 1.33 25.37 -12.59
N GLY A 276 0.02 25.17 -12.72
CA GLY A 276 -0.99 26.20 -12.53
C GLY A 276 -0.97 26.82 -11.13
N ALA A 277 -1.45 28.05 -11.04
CA ALA A 277 -1.55 28.77 -9.75
C ALA A 277 -2.51 28.05 -8.78
N GLU A 278 -3.62 27.48 -9.29
CA GLU A 278 -4.59 26.74 -8.51
C GLU A 278 -3.97 25.46 -7.90
N GLN A 279 -3.14 24.74 -8.67
CA GLN A 279 -2.43 23.54 -8.21
C GLN A 279 -1.37 23.90 -7.16
N THR A 280 -0.69 25.04 -7.32
CA THR A 280 0.25 25.55 -6.31
C THR A 280 -0.47 25.89 -5.01
N ALA A 281 -1.63 26.54 -5.08
CA ALA A 281 -2.46 26.85 -3.92
C ALA A 281 -3.02 25.57 -3.27
N LEU A 282 -3.44 24.58 -4.05
CA LEU A 282 -3.91 23.29 -3.55
C LEU A 282 -2.80 22.57 -2.76
N ILE A 283 -1.58 22.49 -3.31
CA ILE A 283 -0.42 21.90 -2.63
C ILE A 283 -0.19 22.59 -1.26
N ALA A 284 -0.17 23.92 -1.23
CA ALA A 284 0.00 24.67 0.02
C ALA A 284 -1.10 24.37 1.03
N SER A 285 -2.36 24.32 0.59
CA SER A 285 -3.50 24.01 1.45
C SER A 285 -3.46 22.58 2.00
N LEU A 286 -3.13 21.58 1.18
CA LEU A 286 -3.00 20.19 1.62
C LEU A 286 -1.86 20.02 2.64
N ALA A 287 -0.73 20.69 2.40
CA ALA A 287 0.41 20.67 3.32
C ALA A 287 0.09 21.34 4.66
N GLU A 288 -0.55 22.52 4.64
CA GLU A 288 -0.97 23.25 5.85
C GLU A 288 -1.95 22.44 6.68
N LYS A 289 -2.99 21.88 6.03
CA LYS A 289 -4.05 21.10 6.71
C LYS A 289 -3.61 19.68 7.07
N GLN A 290 -2.41 19.27 6.67
CA GLN A 290 -1.90 17.91 6.89
C GLN A 290 -2.81 16.82 6.30
N VAL A 291 -3.57 17.11 5.24
CA VAL A 291 -4.33 16.11 4.50
C VAL A 291 -3.36 15.13 3.84
N SER A 292 -3.51 13.85 4.09
CA SER A 292 -2.66 12.86 3.44
C SER A 292 -3.18 12.49 2.06
N VAL A 293 -2.25 12.17 1.15
CA VAL A 293 -2.58 11.69 -0.20
C VAL A 293 -1.91 10.34 -0.42
N ASP A 294 -2.70 9.29 -0.65
CA ASP A 294 -2.19 8.02 -1.15
C ASP A 294 -2.04 8.09 -2.68
N VAL A 295 -0.84 7.82 -3.17
CA VAL A 295 -0.49 8.17 -4.55
C VAL A 295 -1.01 7.16 -5.56
N THR A 296 -0.85 5.86 -5.31
CA THR A 296 -1.34 4.73 -6.12
C THR A 296 -1.07 4.85 -7.63
N LEU A 297 0.15 5.19 -8.04
CA LEU A 297 0.53 5.22 -9.47
C LEU A 297 0.32 3.86 -10.14
N MET A 298 0.48 2.76 -9.37
CA MET A 298 0.22 1.41 -9.84
C MET A 298 -1.20 1.22 -10.39
N ALA A 299 -2.20 1.88 -9.79
CA ALA A 299 -3.59 1.81 -10.25
C ALA A 299 -3.77 2.30 -11.68
N TYR A 300 -2.94 3.25 -12.12
CA TYR A 300 -2.97 3.77 -13.49
C TYR A 300 -2.07 2.97 -14.42
N ASP A 301 -0.84 2.76 -14.03
CA ASP A 301 0.15 2.08 -14.88
C ASP A 301 -0.22 0.60 -15.11
N GLY A 302 -0.73 -0.10 -14.09
CA GLY A 302 -1.25 -1.45 -14.25
C GLY A 302 -2.37 -1.53 -15.28
N LYS A 303 -3.35 -0.63 -15.20
CA LYS A 303 -4.51 -0.59 -16.10
C LYS A 303 -4.18 -0.10 -17.50
N PHE A 304 -3.39 0.96 -17.63
CA PHE A 304 -3.26 1.74 -18.87
C PHE A 304 -2.00 1.43 -19.66
N SER A 305 -1.21 0.44 -19.21
CA SER A 305 -0.10 -0.09 -19.99
C SER A 305 -0.61 -0.95 -21.15
N PRO A 306 0.02 -0.83 -22.34
CA PRO A 306 -0.31 -1.68 -23.48
C PRO A 306 -0.25 -3.17 -23.14
N PRO A 307 -1.14 -4.01 -23.70
CA PRO A 307 -1.17 -5.46 -23.44
C PRO A 307 0.12 -6.21 -23.73
N ASP A 308 0.93 -5.71 -24.68
CA ASP A 308 2.22 -6.25 -25.06
C ASP A 308 3.38 -5.79 -24.16
N GLU A 309 3.17 -4.77 -23.35
CA GLU A 309 4.13 -4.31 -22.35
C GLU A 309 4.21 -5.31 -21.18
N GLY A 310 5.32 -6.04 -21.08
CA GLY A 310 5.45 -7.17 -20.16
C GLY A 310 5.57 -6.85 -18.68
N ARG A 311 5.74 -5.57 -18.31
CA ARG A 311 6.06 -5.15 -16.94
C ARG A 311 5.00 -5.56 -15.91
N TYR A 312 3.71 -5.44 -16.25
CA TYR A 312 2.60 -5.72 -15.35
C TYR A 312 1.90 -7.03 -15.70
N ARG A 313 1.40 -7.18 -16.92
CA ARG A 313 0.61 -8.33 -17.34
C ARG A 313 1.39 -9.67 -17.32
N ARG A 314 2.72 -9.63 -17.46
CA ARG A 314 3.63 -10.79 -17.38
C ARG A 314 4.47 -10.83 -16.10
N ASN A 315 4.04 -10.12 -15.06
CA ASN A 315 4.73 -10.16 -13.78
C ASN A 315 4.69 -11.57 -13.19
N PRO A 316 5.87 -12.21 -12.89
CA PRO A 316 5.93 -13.57 -12.35
C PRO A 316 5.21 -13.73 -11.01
N ALA A 317 5.06 -12.69 -10.21
CA ALA A 317 4.32 -12.76 -8.96
C ALA A 317 2.82 -13.10 -9.17
N LEU A 318 2.29 -12.85 -10.37
CA LEU A 318 0.94 -13.25 -10.75
C LEU A 318 0.80 -14.75 -11.07
N ASP A 319 1.88 -15.50 -11.20
CA ASP A 319 1.83 -16.95 -11.45
C ASP A 319 1.20 -17.69 -10.26
N ALA A 320 1.32 -17.10 -9.06
CA ALA A 320 0.63 -17.59 -7.87
C ALA A 320 -0.87 -17.28 -7.87
N PHE A 321 -1.36 -16.41 -8.74
CA PHE A 321 -2.75 -15.92 -8.78
C PHE A 321 -3.37 -16.03 -10.18
N PRO A 322 -3.45 -17.23 -10.75
CA PRO A 322 -4.04 -17.42 -12.08
C PRO A 322 -5.50 -16.96 -12.13
N GLU A 323 -6.21 -17.05 -11.00
CA GLU A 323 -7.60 -16.61 -10.86
C GLU A 323 -7.76 -15.10 -11.12
N LEU A 324 -6.79 -14.29 -10.68
CA LEU A 324 -6.82 -12.84 -10.92
C LEU A 324 -6.54 -12.52 -12.38
N ARG A 325 -5.58 -13.20 -13.01
CA ARG A 325 -5.32 -13.03 -14.45
C ARG A 325 -6.55 -13.33 -15.29
N ASP A 326 -7.25 -14.43 -14.97
CA ASP A 326 -8.46 -14.84 -15.67
C ASP A 326 -9.57 -13.79 -15.54
N ASP A 327 -9.79 -13.28 -14.33
CA ASP A 327 -10.82 -12.29 -14.07
C ASP A 327 -10.49 -10.96 -14.78
N TRP A 328 -9.28 -10.46 -14.67
CA TRP A 328 -8.86 -9.21 -15.33
C TRP A 328 -8.87 -9.30 -16.86
N THR A 329 -8.65 -10.48 -17.42
CA THR A 329 -8.73 -10.68 -18.88
C THR A 329 -10.18 -10.74 -19.37
N ARG A 330 -11.09 -11.33 -18.56
CA ARG A 330 -12.48 -11.57 -18.99
C ARG A 330 -13.45 -10.44 -18.68
N CYS A 331 -13.25 -9.74 -17.54
CA CYS A 331 -14.31 -8.91 -16.98
C CYS A 331 -13.89 -7.47 -16.69
N ASP A 332 -12.63 -7.23 -16.43
CA ASP A 332 -12.13 -5.97 -15.89
C ASP A 332 -11.06 -5.32 -16.77
N ASP A 333 -10.99 -5.65 -18.07
CA ASP A 333 -10.05 -4.94 -18.94
C ASP A 333 -10.53 -3.50 -19.17
N ALA A 334 -10.06 -2.61 -18.31
CA ALA A 334 -10.36 -1.18 -18.35
C ALA A 334 -9.99 -0.53 -19.70
N THR A 335 -9.17 -1.20 -20.49
CA THR A 335 -8.66 -0.73 -21.80
C THR A 335 -9.11 -1.58 -22.97
N ALA A 336 -10.07 -2.49 -22.78
CA ALA A 336 -10.54 -3.40 -23.82
C ALA A 336 -11.02 -2.68 -25.10
N ASP A 337 -11.50 -1.44 -24.97
CA ASP A 337 -11.97 -0.61 -26.07
C ASP A 337 -10.94 0.46 -26.52
N TRP A 338 -9.70 0.44 -25.95
CA TRP A 338 -8.67 1.41 -26.31
C TRP A 338 -8.02 1.08 -27.66
N SER A 339 -7.83 2.13 -28.45
CA SER A 339 -7.04 2.05 -29.69
C SER A 339 -5.53 2.19 -29.38
N PRO A 340 -4.65 1.82 -30.33
CA PRO A 340 -3.23 2.12 -30.22
C PRO A 340 -2.93 3.61 -30.02
N ASP A 341 -3.82 4.50 -30.49
CA ASP A 341 -3.70 5.94 -30.28
C ASP A 341 -3.97 6.34 -28.81
N ASP A 342 -4.95 5.74 -28.17
CA ASP A 342 -5.25 6.00 -26.77
C ASP A 342 -4.04 5.64 -25.87
N PHE A 343 -3.39 4.52 -26.11
CA PHE A 343 -2.16 4.15 -25.40
C PHE A 343 -1.01 5.13 -25.68
N ARG A 344 -0.85 5.60 -26.93
CA ARG A 344 0.18 6.62 -27.24
C ARG A 344 -0.08 7.93 -26.51
N ARG A 345 -1.34 8.38 -26.49
CA ARG A 345 -1.76 9.62 -25.80
C ARG A 345 -1.55 9.49 -24.30
N TRP A 346 -1.96 8.37 -23.70
CA TRP A 346 -1.69 8.11 -22.28
C TRP A 346 -0.19 8.22 -21.97
N LYS A 347 0.63 7.51 -22.75
CA LYS A 347 2.09 7.52 -22.58
C LYS A 347 2.68 8.92 -22.70
N ALA A 348 2.16 9.76 -23.62
CA ALA A 348 2.58 11.13 -23.79
C ALA A 348 2.14 12.07 -22.66
N ALA A 349 0.96 11.83 -22.08
CA ALA A 349 0.40 12.64 -21.00
C ALA A 349 0.90 12.23 -19.58
N ARG A 350 1.24 10.95 -19.39
CA ARG A 350 1.69 10.36 -18.11
C ARG A 350 2.80 11.16 -17.38
N PRO A 351 3.80 11.77 -18.04
CA PRO A 351 4.79 12.57 -17.35
C PRO A 351 4.22 13.72 -16.52
N LYS A 352 3.05 14.27 -16.88
CA LYS A 352 2.37 15.29 -16.06
C LYS A 352 1.89 14.75 -14.72
N LEU A 353 1.45 13.47 -14.69
CA LEU A 353 1.08 12.80 -13.44
C LEU A 353 2.29 12.63 -12.54
N LEU A 354 3.41 12.20 -13.09
CA LEU A 354 4.67 12.03 -12.35
C LEU A 354 5.20 13.36 -11.81
N ASP A 355 5.19 14.43 -12.65
CA ASP A 355 5.57 15.78 -12.24
C ASP A 355 4.67 16.31 -11.12
N TRP A 356 3.36 16.06 -11.21
CA TRP A 356 2.41 16.45 -10.18
C TRP A 356 2.71 15.80 -8.82
N VAL A 357 2.98 14.49 -8.79
CA VAL A 357 3.37 13.76 -7.58
C VAL A 357 4.66 14.33 -6.99
N LYS A 358 5.65 14.62 -7.85
CA LYS A 358 6.89 15.24 -7.41
C LYS A 358 6.64 16.62 -6.79
N ARG A 359 5.82 17.45 -7.41
CA ARG A 359 5.48 18.79 -6.91
C ARG A 359 4.76 18.74 -5.57
N MET A 360 3.81 17.82 -5.39
CA MET A 360 3.18 17.60 -4.10
C MET A 360 4.21 17.21 -3.03
N SER A 361 5.14 16.31 -3.36
CA SER A 361 6.22 15.90 -2.47
C SER A 361 7.14 17.08 -2.09
N ASP A 362 7.52 17.89 -3.08
CA ASP A 362 8.39 19.06 -2.86
C ASP A 362 7.68 20.18 -2.09
N GLY A 363 6.38 20.32 -2.27
CA GLY A 363 5.53 21.27 -1.56
C GLY A 363 5.12 20.82 -0.14
N GLY A 364 5.59 19.66 0.33
CA GLY A 364 5.40 19.22 1.71
C GLY A 364 4.06 18.56 1.99
N VAL A 365 3.29 18.15 0.97
CA VAL A 365 2.08 17.36 1.16
C VAL A 365 2.44 16.03 1.83
N LEU A 366 1.61 15.57 2.78
CA LEU A 366 1.78 14.30 3.46
C LEU A 366 1.48 13.14 2.49
N LEU A 367 2.43 12.80 1.61
CA LEU A 367 2.29 11.69 0.69
C LEU A 367 2.53 10.36 1.40
N VAL A 368 1.73 9.36 1.04
CA VAL A 368 1.87 7.96 1.47
C VAL A 368 1.80 7.04 0.25
N SER A 369 2.45 5.87 0.31
CA SER A 369 2.40 4.88 -0.76
C SER A 369 1.20 3.94 -0.60
N GLY A 370 0.60 3.57 -1.71
CA GLY A 370 -0.47 2.59 -1.78
C GLY A 370 -0.55 1.98 -3.17
N THR A 371 -1.13 0.81 -3.30
CA THR A 371 -1.17 0.08 -4.58
C THR A 371 -2.50 0.21 -5.31
N ASP A 372 -3.59 0.36 -4.56
CA ASP A 372 -4.95 0.14 -5.01
C ASP A 372 -5.20 -1.33 -5.45
N LEU A 373 -4.49 -2.26 -4.80
CA LEU A 373 -4.82 -3.70 -4.89
C LEU A 373 -6.30 -3.84 -4.50
N THR A 374 -7.12 -4.29 -5.30
CA THR A 374 -7.37 -5.35 -6.25
C THR A 374 -7.51 -4.92 -7.73
N ASN A 375 -7.08 -3.73 -8.08
CA ASN A 375 -7.16 -3.29 -9.47
C ASN A 375 -6.31 -4.16 -10.40
N GLU A 376 -6.60 -4.06 -11.71
CA GLU A 376 -6.03 -4.93 -12.73
C GLU A 376 -4.51 -4.84 -12.76
N TRP A 377 -3.88 -6.00 -12.91
CA TRP A 377 -2.44 -6.19 -13.10
C TRP A 377 -1.57 -5.75 -11.92
N ILE A 378 -2.17 -5.61 -10.73
CA ILE A 378 -1.45 -5.36 -9.48
C ILE A 378 -1.24 -6.69 -8.76
N ALA A 379 -0.03 -7.21 -8.79
CA ALA A 379 0.30 -8.47 -8.12
C ALA A 379 0.32 -8.30 -6.60
N PRO A 380 -0.40 -9.15 -5.83
CA PRO A 380 -0.37 -9.09 -4.37
C PRO A 380 1.06 -9.11 -3.81
N GLY A 381 1.40 -8.10 -3.02
CA GLY A 381 2.72 -7.90 -2.44
C GLY A 381 3.69 -7.18 -3.37
N GLU A 382 3.97 -7.73 -4.55
CA GLU A 382 4.90 -7.14 -5.53
C GLU A 382 4.45 -5.74 -6.00
N GLY A 383 3.14 -5.51 -6.06
CA GLY A 383 2.58 -4.22 -6.50
C GLY A 383 3.11 -3.02 -5.70
N LEU A 384 3.39 -3.18 -4.40
CA LEU A 384 3.94 -2.08 -3.59
C LEU A 384 5.39 -1.75 -3.98
N HIS A 385 6.20 -2.75 -4.33
CA HIS A 385 7.56 -2.51 -4.82
C HIS A 385 7.55 -1.85 -6.21
N GLN A 386 6.57 -2.19 -7.06
CA GLN A 386 6.36 -1.50 -8.33
C GLN A 386 5.91 -0.05 -8.11
N GLU A 387 5.04 0.22 -7.13
CA GLU A 387 4.68 1.59 -6.73
C GLU A 387 5.93 2.38 -6.30
N PHE A 388 6.85 1.78 -5.54
CA PHE A 388 8.10 2.44 -5.16
C PHE A 388 8.97 2.79 -6.38
N GLU A 389 9.02 1.93 -7.39
CA GLU A 389 9.74 2.22 -8.63
C GLU A 389 9.10 3.38 -9.41
N LEU A 390 7.76 3.41 -9.47
CA LEU A 390 7.03 4.51 -10.10
C LEU A 390 7.23 5.85 -9.37
N LEU A 391 7.26 5.83 -8.05
CA LEU A 391 7.59 7.01 -7.24
C LEU A 391 9.04 7.48 -7.50
N SER A 392 9.98 6.54 -7.69
CA SER A 392 11.36 6.87 -8.08
C SER A 392 11.43 7.44 -9.51
N GLU A 393 10.63 6.89 -10.44
CA GLU A 393 10.48 7.44 -11.80
C GLU A 393 9.91 8.87 -11.78
N ALA A 394 8.99 9.15 -10.85
CA ALA A 394 8.49 10.50 -10.60
C ALA A 394 9.57 11.46 -10.01
N GLY A 395 10.76 10.97 -9.73
CA GLY A 395 11.89 11.77 -9.22
C GLY A 395 11.93 11.91 -7.71
N LEU A 396 11.25 11.06 -6.95
CA LEU A 396 11.38 11.01 -5.50
C LEU A 396 12.64 10.21 -5.12
N SER A 397 13.39 10.72 -4.13
CA SER A 397 14.54 9.96 -3.61
C SER A 397 14.09 8.72 -2.84
N PRO A 398 14.91 7.65 -2.78
CA PRO A 398 14.60 6.47 -1.99
C PRO A 398 14.26 6.77 -0.53
N ASP A 399 14.93 7.73 0.11
CA ASP A 399 14.63 8.14 1.49
C ASP A 399 13.21 8.72 1.62
N ARG A 400 12.75 9.52 0.63
CA ARG A 400 11.38 10.02 0.61
C ARG A 400 10.37 8.89 0.45
N ILE A 401 10.63 7.93 -0.43
CA ILE A 401 9.77 6.77 -0.69
C ILE A 401 9.68 5.89 0.57
N LEU A 402 10.80 5.57 1.21
CA LEU A 402 10.84 4.81 2.46
C LEU A 402 10.08 5.53 3.59
N ARG A 403 10.12 6.86 3.61
CA ARG A 403 9.33 7.65 4.56
C ARG A 403 7.82 7.58 4.26
N MET A 404 7.42 7.51 2.99
CA MET A 404 6.01 7.38 2.59
C MET A 404 5.39 6.07 3.09
N THR A 405 6.11 4.96 3.00
CA THR A 405 5.66 3.65 3.50
C THR A 405 5.97 3.40 4.98
N GLY A 406 6.64 4.32 5.65
CA GLY A 406 7.02 4.26 7.06
C GLY A 406 6.35 5.36 7.89
N ALA A 407 7.15 6.36 8.29
CA ALA A 407 6.72 7.41 9.22
C ALA A 407 5.51 8.24 8.71
N ASN A 408 5.43 8.53 7.41
CA ASN A 408 4.28 9.26 6.87
C ASN A 408 2.99 8.42 6.95
N ALA A 409 3.07 7.14 6.56
CA ALA A 409 1.93 6.22 6.66
C ALA A 409 1.46 6.08 8.12
N ALA A 410 2.38 5.87 9.05
CA ALA A 410 2.07 5.81 10.48
C ALA A 410 1.38 7.09 10.98
N LYS A 411 1.89 8.26 10.57
CA LYS A 411 1.28 9.56 10.89
C LYS A 411 -0.13 9.69 10.32
N ALA A 412 -0.32 9.34 9.05
CA ALA A 412 -1.64 9.38 8.40
C ALA A 412 -2.64 8.40 9.03
N LEU A 413 -2.16 7.25 9.52
CA LEU A 413 -3.00 6.28 10.25
C LEU A 413 -3.30 6.68 11.71
N GLY A 414 -2.70 7.77 12.22
CA GLY A 414 -2.78 8.13 13.63
C GLY A 414 -2.09 7.11 14.57
N ARG A 415 -1.17 6.28 14.03
CA ARG A 415 -0.50 5.18 14.73
C ARG A 415 0.92 5.58 15.11
N ALA A 416 1.11 5.83 16.39
CA ALA A 416 2.44 6.18 16.92
C ALA A 416 3.34 4.96 17.19
N ASP A 417 2.80 3.75 17.07
CA ASP A 417 3.49 2.51 17.47
C ASP A 417 4.11 1.73 16.29
N ILE A 418 3.88 2.12 15.05
CA ILE A 418 4.38 1.47 13.82
C ILE A 418 5.16 2.44 12.93
N GLY A 419 5.70 1.94 11.81
CA GLY A 419 6.30 2.73 10.72
C GLY A 419 7.68 3.31 11.02
N VAL A 420 8.26 3.04 12.20
CA VAL A 420 9.63 3.47 12.57
C VAL A 420 10.35 2.43 13.42
N VAL A 421 11.66 2.32 13.23
CA VAL A 421 12.54 1.46 14.05
C VAL A 421 13.06 2.26 15.24
N GLU A 422 12.34 2.21 16.36
CA GLU A 422 12.63 2.97 17.57
C GLU A 422 12.18 2.19 18.83
N ALA A 423 12.85 2.41 19.96
CA ALA A 423 12.46 1.79 21.22
C ALA A 423 11.01 2.13 21.60
N GLY A 424 10.26 1.13 22.08
CA GLY A 424 8.84 1.22 22.44
C GLY A 424 7.86 0.97 21.28
N ARG A 425 8.32 0.97 20.02
CA ARG A 425 7.48 0.69 18.84
C ARG A 425 7.23 -0.80 18.69
N ARG A 426 6.23 -1.16 17.89
CA ARG A 426 5.99 -2.55 17.51
C ARG A 426 7.17 -3.07 16.70
N ALA A 427 7.49 -4.32 16.92
CA ALA A 427 8.52 -5.01 16.16
C ALA A 427 7.91 -5.60 14.87
N ASP A 428 7.45 -4.72 13.98
CA ASP A 428 7.07 -4.99 12.62
C ASP A 428 8.22 -4.49 11.74
N LEU A 429 9.07 -5.42 11.27
CA LEU A 429 10.39 -5.12 10.71
C LEU A 429 10.64 -5.93 9.44
N VAL A 430 11.43 -5.36 8.53
CA VAL A 430 11.95 -6.04 7.34
C VAL A 430 13.47 -5.96 7.35
N LEU A 431 14.14 -7.11 7.20
CA LEU A 431 15.58 -7.19 6.98
C LEU A 431 15.87 -7.40 5.51
N LEU A 432 16.68 -6.52 4.92
CA LEU A 432 17.10 -6.57 3.53
C LEU A 432 18.58 -6.94 3.42
N SER A 433 18.98 -7.61 2.33
CA SER A 433 20.38 -7.91 2.01
C SER A 433 21.08 -6.81 1.21
N ALA A 434 20.36 -5.80 0.70
CA ALA A 434 20.91 -4.68 -0.06
C ALA A 434 20.33 -3.34 0.41
N ASP A 435 21.10 -2.25 0.24
CA ASP A 435 20.71 -0.89 0.65
C ASP A 435 19.68 -0.30 -0.35
N PRO A 436 18.40 -0.12 0.05
CA PRO A 436 17.38 0.43 -0.84
C PRO A 436 17.61 1.91 -1.20
N ARG A 437 18.51 2.60 -0.53
CA ARG A 437 18.88 3.99 -0.86
C ARG A 437 19.81 4.07 -2.06
N GLN A 438 20.50 2.97 -2.41
CA GLN A 438 21.31 2.88 -3.64
C GLN A 438 20.46 2.61 -4.87
N GLY A 439 19.24 2.10 -4.67
CA GLY A 439 18.24 1.86 -5.69
C GLY A 439 17.02 1.24 -5.06
N ILE A 440 15.85 1.87 -5.21
CA ILE A 440 14.63 1.49 -4.49
C ILE A 440 14.18 0.04 -4.79
N GLY A 441 14.54 -0.52 -5.93
CA GLY A 441 14.30 -1.93 -6.27
C GLY A 441 14.90 -2.92 -5.27
N ALA A 442 15.94 -2.51 -4.51
CA ALA A 442 16.52 -3.33 -3.45
C ALA A 442 15.58 -3.59 -2.26
N THR A 443 14.43 -2.93 -2.18
CA THR A 443 13.36 -3.29 -1.22
C THR A 443 12.88 -4.73 -1.39
N ARG A 444 13.11 -5.35 -2.56
CA ARG A 444 12.81 -6.77 -2.82
C ARG A 444 13.85 -7.74 -2.27
N SER A 445 15.01 -7.25 -1.81
CA SER A 445 16.09 -8.09 -1.28
C SER A 445 15.81 -8.61 0.15
N ILE A 446 14.58 -9.02 0.39
CA ILE A 446 14.08 -9.42 1.71
C ILE A 446 14.79 -10.70 2.17
N VAL A 447 15.39 -10.63 3.36
CA VAL A 447 15.97 -11.79 4.07
C VAL A 447 14.88 -12.42 4.93
N TRP A 448 14.16 -11.59 5.71
CA TRP A 448 13.00 -12.01 6.48
C TRP A 448 12.10 -10.82 6.83
N VAL A 449 10.86 -11.14 7.18
CA VAL A 449 9.85 -10.21 7.69
C VAL A 449 9.47 -10.61 9.09
N MET A 450 9.43 -9.62 9.99
CA MET A 450 8.96 -9.77 11.37
C MET A 450 7.68 -8.98 11.56
N GLN A 451 6.69 -9.61 12.17
CA GLN A 451 5.44 -8.97 12.57
C GLN A 451 5.16 -9.30 14.04
N GLY A 452 4.92 -8.28 14.84
CA GLY A 452 4.70 -8.47 16.28
C GLY A 452 5.82 -9.22 16.97
N GLY A 453 7.09 -8.98 16.58
CA GLY A 453 8.27 -9.62 17.15
C GLY A 453 8.50 -11.08 16.74
N ARG A 454 7.76 -11.59 15.77
CA ARG A 454 7.93 -12.95 15.24
C ARG A 454 8.31 -12.90 13.76
N ILE A 455 9.28 -13.70 13.36
CA ILE A 455 9.59 -13.89 11.94
C ILE A 455 8.44 -14.68 11.30
N VAL A 456 7.71 -14.03 10.41
CA VAL A 456 6.48 -14.54 9.77
C VAL A 456 6.68 -14.95 8.31
N ALA A 457 7.75 -14.44 7.69
CA ALA A 457 8.15 -14.79 6.34
C ALA A 457 9.67 -14.76 6.18
N GLN A 458 10.19 -15.60 5.31
CA GLN A 458 11.51 -15.46 4.70
C GLN A 458 11.30 -14.94 3.29
N GLY A 459 12.22 -14.11 2.82
CA GLY A 459 12.07 -13.48 1.52
C GLY A 459 11.77 -14.49 0.40
N PRO A 460 11.12 -14.06 -0.67
CA PRO A 460 10.72 -14.95 -1.76
C PRO A 460 11.94 -15.71 -2.31
N PRO A 461 11.80 -17.00 -2.66
CA PRO A 461 12.88 -17.78 -3.20
C PRO A 461 13.46 -17.09 -4.45
N GLY A 462 14.72 -16.68 -4.40
CA GLY A 462 15.41 -16.01 -5.53
C GLY A 462 15.66 -14.52 -5.38
N ALA A 463 15.16 -13.84 -4.35
CA ALA A 463 15.39 -12.41 -4.12
C ALA A 463 16.84 -12.02 -3.75
N GLY A 464 17.74 -12.97 -3.64
CA GLY A 464 19.14 -12.79 -3.18
C GLY A 464 20.20 -13.40 -4.11
N ARG A 465 19.97 -13.46 -5.44
CA ARG A 465 21.01 -13.89 -6.40
C ARG A 465 21.33 -12.78 -7.38
#